data_eb7c69a68e5b1f670df41a9439e545c0
#
_entry.id   eb7c69a68e5b1f670df41a9439e545c0
#
_cell.length_a   1.000
_cell.length_b   1.000
_cell.length_c   1.000
_cell.angle_alpha   90.00
_cell.angle_beta   90.00
_cell.angle_gamma   90.00
#
_symmetry.space_group_name_H-M   'P 1'
#
loop_
_entity.id
_entity.type
_entity.pdbx_description
1 polymer ?
#
loop_
_entity_poly.entity_id
_entity_poly.type
_entity_poly.pdbx_seq_one_letter_code
_entity_poly.pdbx_strand_id
1 'polypeptide(L)'
;MPASADNPTPYRYNAALAESIELDWQRYWDENGTFYADNPVGPLAGERSQREKFFLLDMFPYPSGKGLHVGHPLGYLATDVVARFNRMQGKNVLYTMGYDAFGLPAEQYAVQTGQHPRISTEANIANMRRQLHRMGMSHDPRRSIATIDVDYVRWTQWIFLQVFNSWFDPQAPRRDGRGLGAARPVSELRQKLANGEVELPRDIADSRSWDKLSALEQSRVVDSFRLAYVAEVPVNWCPGLGTVLANEEVTSDGRSERGNFPVFKRNLRQWMMRITAYGERLADDLDTVDWPDKVRSMQRNWIGRSEGAQVDFAVSGQGVDGGQITVFTTRPDTLFGATFTVVAPEHPLLGGTYPAAPDDAAALKVPSAWPEGTREEWKGGYATPVEAVAAYRAQAARASEADRTDADREKTGVFTGLWATNPVNGKQLPLFIADYVLMGYGTGAIMAVPAHDQRDWDFARAFN
;
A
#
# COMPACT_ATOMS: atom_id res chain seq x y z
N MET A 1 -67.76 2.84 -12.49
CA MET A 1 -67.36 3.43 -13.77
C MET A 1 -65.81 3.49 -13.75
N PRO A 2 -65.15 2.90 -14.69
CA PRO A 2 -63.69 3.04 -14.78
C PRO A 2 -63.38 4.48 -15.23
N ALA A 3 -62.54 5.20 -14.51
CA ALA A 3 -62.04 6.50 -14.87
C ALA A 3 -61.33 6.42 -16.23
N SER A 4 -61.76 7.24 -17.18
CA SER A 4 -61.15 7.34 -18.50
C SER A 4 -59.72 7.83 -18.38
N ALA A 5 -58.81 7.05 -18.98
CA ALA A 5 -57.37 7.30 -18.96
C ALA A 5 -56.90 8.53 -19.77
N ASP A 6 -57.80 9.32 -20.34
CA ASP A 6 -57.50 10.29 -21.38
C ASP A 6 -57.67 11.77 -20.99
N ASN A 7 -57.69 12.11 -19.69
CA ASN A 7 -57.63 13.52 -19.31
C ASN A 7 -56.46 13.77 -18.36
N PRO A 8 -55.24 14.02 -18.89
CA PRO A 8 -54.14 14.41 -18.05
C PRO A 8 -54.46 15.72 -17.37
N THR A 9 -54.62 15.68 -16.04
CA THR A 9 -54.71 16.92 -15.27
C THR A 9 -53.48 17.77 -15.64
N PRO A 10 -53.70 19.02 -16.16
CA PRO A 10 -52.58 19.81 -16.77
C PRO A 10 -51.45 20.17 -15.81
N TYR A 11 -51.58 19.84 -14.53
CA TYR A 11 -50.60 20.12 -13.48
C TYR A 11 -50.00 18.84 -12.84
N ARG A 12 -50.28 17.67 -13.40
CA ARG A 12 -49.71 16.44 -12.84
C ARG A 12 -48.28 16.26 -13.35
N TYR A 13 -47.31 16.29 -12.42
CA TYR A 13 -45.91 15.94 -12.70
C TYR A 13 -45.83 14.49 -13.16
N ASN A 14 -45.31 14.26 -14.34
CA ASN A 14 -45.11 12.94 -14.93
C ASN A 14 -43.74 12.86 -15.59
N ALA A 15 -43.32 11.66 -16.01
CA ALA A 15 -41.99 11.41 -16.56
C ALA A 15 -41.66 12.30 -17.79
N ALA A 16 -42.64 12.49 -18.70
CA ALA A 16 -42.44 13.32 -19.90
C ALA A 16 -42.27 14.80 -19.57
N LEU A 17 -43.07 15.33 -18.63
CA LEU A 17 -42.93 16.71 -18.16
C LEU A 17 -41.60 16.89 -17.41
N ALA A 18 -41.25 15.94 -16.56
CA ALA A 18 -39.96 15.94 -15.85
C ALA A 18 -38.80 16.00 -16.85
N GLU A 19 -38.80 15.12 -17.84
CA GLU A 19 -37.75 15.07 -18.87
C GLU A 19 -37.63 16.39 -19.64
N SER A 20 -38.75 16.97 -20.04
CA SER A 20 -38.76 18.29 -20.74
C SER A 20 -38.14 19.38 -19.88
N ILE A 21 -38.55 19.52 -18.63
CA ILE A 21 -38.02 20.52 -17.70
C ILE A 21 -36.52 20.33 -17.46
N GLU A 22 -36.09 19.09 -17.24
CA GLU A 22 -34.67 18.76 -16.97
C GLU A 22 -33.77 19.08 -18.17
N LEU A 23 -34.21 18.72 -19.39
CA LEU A 23 -33.46 19.01 -20.62
C LEU A 23 -33.40 20.50 -20.94
N ASP A 24 -34.49 21.25 -20.70
CA ASP A 24 -34.49 22.68 -20.89
C ASP A 24 -33.54 23.40 -19.92
N TRP A 25 -33.50 22.98 -18.64
CA TRP A 25 -32.58 23.55 -17.68
C TRP A 25 -31.11 23.13 -17.95
N GLN A 26 -30.83 21.92 -18.37
CA GLN A 26 -29.48 21.49 -18.75
C GLN A 26 -28.96 22.33 -19.91
N ARG A 27 -29.77 22.55 -20.94
CA ARG A 27 -29.43 23.44 -22.05
C ARG A 27 -29.17 24.88 -21.59
N TYR A 28 -30.04 25.43 -20.74
CA TYR A 28 -29.84 26.76 -20.18
C TYR A 28 -28.54 26.88 -19.39
N TRP A 29 -28.18 25.86 -18.58
CA TRP A 29 -26.95 25.86 -17.81
C TRP A 29 -25.70 25.81 -18.70
N ASP A 30 -25.75 25.05 -19.78
CA ASP A 30 -24.65 24.97 -20.75
C ASP A 30 -24.45 26.29 -21.49
N GLU A 31 -25.52 26.85 -22.03
CA GLU A 31 -25.49 28.11 -22.79
C GLU A 31 -25.02 29.31 -21.94
N ASN A 32 -25.37 29.33 -20.66
CA ASN A 32 -25.00 30.41 -19.75
C ASN A 32 -23.76 30.13 -18.90
N GLY A 33 -23.09 28.98 -19.07
CA GLY A 33 -21.95 28.61 -18.26
C GLY A 33 -22.24 28.67 -16.76
N THR A 34 -23.42 28.22 -16.34
CA THR A 34 -23.92 28.39 -14.97
C THR A 34 -23.01 27.83 -13.93
N PHE A 35 -22.34 26.71 -14.23
CA PHE A 35 -21.46 26.01 -13.32
C PHE A 35 -19.97 26.30 -13.52
N TYR A 36 -19.62 27.26 -14.34
CA TYR A 36 -18.23 27.61 -14.60
C TYR A 36 -17.56 28.22 -13.37
N ALA A 37 -16.33 27.80 -13.11
CA ALA A 37 -15.42 28.41 -12.15
C ALA A 37 -14.36 29.22 -12.90
N ASP A 38 -14.26 30.52 -12.60
CA ASP A 38 -13.37 31.40 -13.33
C ASP A 38 -12.00 31.54 -12.67
N ASN A 39 -10.97 31.64 -13.50
CA ASN A 39 -9.62 31.99 -13.07
C ASN A 39 -9.42 33.51 -13.09
N PRO A 40 -8.44 34.02 -12.31
CA PRO A 40 -8.02 35.43 -12.40
C PRO A 40 -7.41 35.79 -13.76
N VAL A 41 -6.73 34.83 -14.38
CA VAL A 41 -5.97 35.01 -15.62
C VAL A 41 -6.04 33.76 -16.51
N GLY A 42 -5.67 33.89 -17.77
CA GLY A 42 -5.57 32.81 -18.74
C GLY A 42 -6.89 32.49 -19.45
N PRO A 43 -6.96 31.33 -20.18
CA PRO A 43 -8.10 30.99 -21.04
C PRO A 43 -9.43 30.85 -20.30
N LEU A 44 -9.41 30.59 -19.01
CA LEU A 44 -10.60 30.44 -18.17
C LEU A 44 -10.79 31.66 -17.23
N ALA A 45 -10.22 32.80 -17.57
CA ALA A 45 -10.42 34.05 -16.82
C ALA A 45 -11.88 34.50 -16.92
N GLY A 46 -12.37 35.09 -15.80
CA GLY A 46 -13.73 35.65 -15.77
C GLY A 46 -14.02 36.36 -14.45
N GLU A 47 -15.17 37.06 -14.43
CA GLU A 47 -15.54 37.95 -13.32
C GLU A 47 -15.75 37.21 -11.99
N ARG A 48 -16.19 35.95 -12.03
CA ARG A 48 -16.40 35.16 -10.81
C ARG A 48 -15.11 34.93 -10.03
N SER A 49 -13.91 35.11 -10.65
CA SER A 49 -12.60 34.99 -10.00
C SER A 49 -12.40 35.94 -8.82
N GLN A 50 -13.16 37.05 -8.77
CA GLN A 50 -13.16 38.03 -7.68
C GLN A 50 -13.97 37.60 -6.45
N ARG A 51 -14.81 36.57 -6.59
CA ARG A 51 -15.63 36.03 -5.50
C ARG A 51 -14.80 35.17 -4.57
N GLU A 52 -15.31 34.92 -3.35
CA GLU A 52 -14.74 33.94 -2.44
C GLU A 52 -14.62 32.57 -3.13
N LYS A 53 -13.44 31.97 -3.06
CA LYS A 53 -13.17 30.69 -3.70
C LYS A 53 -13.65 29.54 -2.83
N PHE A 54 -14.31 28.58 -3.44
CA PHE A 54 -14.66 27.32 -2.79
C PHE A 54 -14.25 26.17 -3.70
N PHE A 55 -13.39 25.28 -3.18
CA PHE A 55 -12.91 24.12 -3.91
C PHE A 55 -13.54 22.85 -3.34
N LEU A 56 -14.23 22.10 -4.18
CA LEU A 56 -14.91 20.88 -3.81
C LEU A 56 -14.39 19.72 -4.65
N LEU A 57 -13.96 18.67 -3.98
CA LEU A 57 -13.49 17.42 -4.60
C LEU A 57 -14.47 16.29 -4.32
N ASP A 58 -14.57 15.39 -5.26
CA ASP A 58 -15.22 14.12 -5.13
C ASP A 58 -14.35 13.02 -5.74
N MET A 59 -14.62 11.76 -5.39
CA MET A 59 -13.93 10.63 -6.01
C MET A 59 -14.36 10.50 -7.47
N PHE A 60 -13.40 10.55 -8.38
CA PHE A 60 -13.67 10.40 -9.80
C PHE A 60 -13.82 8.93 -10.21
N PRO A 61 -14.71 8.61 -11.19
CA PRO A 61 -15.01 7.24 -11.56
C PRO A 61 -13.90 6.60 -12.35
N TYR A 62 -13.81 5.28 -12.21
CA TYR A 62 -12.96 4.43 -13.03
C TYR A 62 -13.78 3.95 -14.26
N PRO A 63 -13.39 4.29 -15.51
CA PRO A 63 -14.17 3.99 -16.71
C PRO A 63 -13.95 2.54 -17.20
N SER A 64 -14.02 1.56 -16.29
CA SER A 64 -13.82 0.13 -16.58
C SER A 64 -15.04 -0.57 -17.16
N GLY A 65 -16.22 0.05 -17.10
CA GLY A 65 -17.49 -0.49 -17.56
C GLY A 65 -18.22 0.44 -18.52
N LYS A 66 -19.34 -0.03 -19.07
CA LYS A 66 -20.14 0.71 -20.06
C LYS A 66 -20.85 1.97 -19.51
N GLY A 67 -20.67 2.29 -18.22
CA GLY A 67 -21.29 3.47 -17.61
C GLY A 67 -21.20 3.45 -16.08
N LEU A 68 -21.85 4.44 -15.46
CA LEU A 68 -21.93 4.55 -14.02
C LEU A 68 -22.84 3.46 -13.44
N HIS A 69 -22.47 2.92 -12.29
CA HIS A 69 -23.35 2.11 -11.45
C HIS A 69 -23.99 2.99 -10.35
N VAL A 70 -25.02 2.47 -9.69
CA VAL A 70 -25.82 3.21 -8.69
C VAL A 70 -25.01 3.76 -7.50
N GLY A 71 -23.87 3.17 -7.19
CA GLY A 71 -22.97 3.65 -6.14
C GLY A 71 -22.31 5.00 -6.47
N HIS A 72 -22.10 5.34 -7.75
CA HIS A 72 -21.51 6.61 -8.14
C HIS A 72 -22.41 7.80 -7.78
N PRO A 73 -23.69 7.84 -8.19
CA PRO A 73 -24.58 8.94 -7.82
C PRO A 73 -24.76 9.13 -6.32
N LEU A 74 -24.63 8.07 -5.52
CA LEU A 74 -24.80 8.15 -4.07
C LEU A 74 -23.84 9.17 -3.43
N GLY A 75 -22.57 9.17 -3.82
CA GLY A 75 -21.60 10.17 -3.38
C GLY A 75 -21.78 11.52 -4.08
N TYR A 76 -21.89 11.49 -5.43
CA TYR A 76 -21.90 12.69 -6.26
C TYR A 76 -23.08 13.62 -5.98
N LEU A 77 -24.26 13.08 -5.65
CA LEU A 77 -25.44 13.89 -5.32
C LEU A 77 -25.22 14.72 -4.06
N ALA A 78 -24.55 14.16 -3.04
CA ALA A 78 -24.28 14.88 -1.80
C ALA A 78 -23.32 16.07 -2.03
N THR A 79 -22.23 15.82 -2.77
CA THR A 79 -21.26 16.86 -3.13
C THR A 79 -21.87 17.90 -4.07
N ASP A 80 -22.72 17.49 -5.00
CA ASP A 80 -23.42 18.42 -5.90
C ASP A 80 -24.36 19.39 -5.14
N VAL A 81 -25.05 18.91 -4.12
CA VAL A 81 -25.85 19.76 -3.23
C VAL A 81 -24.97 20.81 -2.54
N VAL A 82 -23.81 20.42 -2.01
CA VAL A 82 -22.86 21.35 -1.39
C VAL A 82 -22.32 22.36 -2.41
N ALA A 83 -22.02 21.93 -3.63
CA ALA A 83 -21.56 22.81 -4.71
C ALA A 83 -22.60 23.86 -5.05
N ARG A 84 -23.87 23.46 -5.25
CA ARG A 84 -25.00 24.36 -5.55
C ARG A 84 -25.24 25.33 -4.41
N PHE A 85 -25.26 24.86 -3.17
CA PHE A 85 -25.44 25.73 -1.99
C PHE A 85 -24.37 26.83 -1.94
N ASN A 86 -23.11 26.50 -2.12
CA ASN A 86 -22.03 27.49 -2.10
C ASN A 86 -22.09 28.47 -3.28
N ARG A 87 -22.58 28.04 -4.48
CA ARG A 87 -22.83 28.94 -5.59
C ARG A 87 -23.97 29.90 -5.28
N MET A 88 -25.04 29.43 -4.62
CA MET A 88 -26.15 30.28 -4.16
C MET A 88 -25.70 31.31 -3.12
N GLN A 89 -24.64 31.02 -2.37
CA GLN A 89 -23.97 31.97 -1.47
C GLN A 89 -23.06 32.96 -2.21
N GLY A 90 -23.03 32.93 -3.54
CA GLY A 90 -22.24 33.84 -4.37
C GLY A 90 -20.76 33.49 -4.54
N LYS A 91 -20.33 32.32 -4.12
CA LYS A 91 -18.92 31.90 -4.24
C LYS A 91 -18.55 31.48 -5.66
N ASN A 92 -17.24 31.54 -5.95
CA ASN A 92 -16.64 30.95 -7.15
C ASN A 92 -16.30 29.50 -6.83
N VAL A 93 -17.17 28.57 -7.21
CA VAL A 93 -17.07 27.16 -6.83
C VAL A 93 -16.37 26.37 -7.93
N LEU A 94 -15.16 25.88 -7.62
CA LEU A 94 -14.47 24.90 -8.45
C LEU A 94 -14.92 23.48 -8.06
N TYR A 95 -15.82 22.93 -8.86
CA TYR A 95 -16.29 21.55 -8.76
C TYR A 95 -16.23 20.91 -10.14
N THR A 96 -15.43 19.86 -10.28
CA THR A 96 -15.17 19.20 -11.54
C THR A 96 -15.19 17.68 -11.38
N MET A 97 -15.30 16.97 -12.48
CA MET A 97 -15.20 15.51 -12.53
C MET A 97 -14.05 15.10 -13.44
N GLY A 98 -13.21 14.20 -12.94
CA GLY A 98 -12.17 13.52 -13.71
C GLY A 98 -12.53 12.07 -14.00
N TYR A 99 -11.58 11.35 -14.67
CA TYR A 99 -11.71 9.93 -14.99
C TYR A 99 -10.39 9.23 -14.72
N ASP A 100 -10.39 8.25 -13.82
CA ASP A 100 -9.23 7.39 -13.57
C ASP A 100 -9.15 6.31 -14.65
N ALA A 101 -8.37 6.57 -15.68
CA ALA A 101 -8.52 5.89 -16.95
C ALA A 101 -7.43 4.84 -17.26
N PHE A 102 -6.46 4.66 -16.38
CA PHE A 102 -5.49 3.56 -16.47
C PHE A 102 -5.95 2.35 -15.63
N GLY A 103 -5.49 1.15 -15.99
CA GLY A 103 -5.59 0.01 -15.10
C GLY A 103 -5.92 -1.32 -15.78
N LEU A 104 -5.76 -2.38 -15.01
CA LEU A 104 -5.91 -3.77 -15.42
C LEU A 104 -7.25 -4.10 -16.14
N PRO A 105 -8.42 -3.60 -15.72
CA PRO A 105 -9.67 -3.90 -16.43
C PRO A 105 -9.69 -3.48 -17.89
N ALA A 106 -9.18 -2.29 -18.20
CA ALA A 106 -9.11 -1.81 -19.58
C ALA A 106 -8.09 -2.60 -20.42
N GLU A 107 -6.96 -2.95 -19.79
CA GLU A 107 -5.90 -3.75 -20.41
C GLU A 107 -6.37 -5.18 -20.71
N GLN A 108 -7.04 -5.83 -19.78
CA GLN A 108 -7.60 -7.18 -19.96
C GLN A 108 -8.70 -7.20 -21.02
N TYR A 109 -9.56 -6.18 -21.06
CA TYR A 109 -10.55 -6.05 -22.11
C TYR A 109 -9.89 -5.88 -23.50
N ALA A 110 -8.80 -5.11 -23.56
CA ALA A 110 -8.02 -4.96 -24.78
C ALA A 110 -7.40 -6.29 -25.27
N VAL A 111 -6.85 -7.09 -24.35
CA VAL A 111 -6.33 -8.43 -24.66
C VAL A 111 -7.43 -9.34 -25.19
N GLN A 112 -8.59 -9.35 -24.56
CA GLN A 112 -9.73 -10.20 -24.97
C GLN A 112 -10.33 -9.81 -26.32
N THR A 113 -10.35 -8.52 -26.64
CA THR A 113 -11.01 -7.99 -27.83
C THR A 113 -10.06 -7.69 -29.00
N GLY A 114 -8.75 -7.70 -28.74
CA GLY A 114 -7.74 -7.26 -29.72
C GLY A 114 -7.77 -5.77 -30.05
N GLN A 115 -8.47 -4.94 -29.22
CA GLN A 115 -8.55 -3.49 -29.41
C GLN A 115 -7.56 -2.78 -28.50
N HIS A 116 -7.05 -1.64 -28.97
CA HIS A 116 -6.22 -0.77 -28.11
C HIS A 116 -7.04 -0.25 -26.92
N PRO A 117 -6.54 -0.29 -25.66
CA PRO A 117 -7.31 0.07 -24.46
C PRO A 117 -7.87 1.49 -24.49
N ARG A 118 -7.20 2.45 -25.16
CA ARG A 118 -7.68 3.83 -25.32
C ARG A 118 -9.07 3.90 -25.97
N ILE A 119 -9.36 3.05 -26.96
CA ILE A 119 -10.63 3.10 -27.72
C ILE A 119 -11.81 2.84 -26.79
N SER A 120 -11.75 1.75 -26.02
CA SER A 120 -12.80 1.40 -25.06
C SER A 120 -12.89 2.41 -23.90
N THR A 121 -11.75 2.87 -23.41
CA THR A 121 -11.67 3.83 -22.31
C THR A 121 -12.30 5.18 -22.69
N GLU A 122 -11.97 5.74 -23.84
CA GLU A 122 -12.54 7.00 -24.35
C GLU A 122 -14.05 6.88 -24.59
N ALA A 123 -14.52 5.75 -25.13
CA ALA A 123 -15.95 5.48 -25.30
C ALA A 123 -16.69 5.41 -23.96
N ASN A 124 -16.10 4.76 -22.95
CA ASN A 124 -16.66 4.69 -21.61
C ASN A 124 -16.71 6.07 -20.94
N ILE A 125 -15.65 6.87 -21.05
CA ILE A 125 -15.59 8.26 -20.54
C ILE A 125 -16.71 9.10 -21.19
N ALA A 126 -16.85 9.02 -22.51
CA ALA A 126 -17.89 9.76 -23.22
C ALA A 126 -19.31 9.39 -22.73
N ASN A 127 -19.54 8.10 -22.49
CA ASN A 127 -20.82 7.64 -21.93
C ASN A 127 -21.04 8.12 -20.49
N MET A 128 -20.03 8.03 -19.62
CA MET A 128 -20.11 8.53 -18.25
C MET A 128 -20.37 10.03 -18.18
N ARG A 129 -19.70 10.83 -19.04
CA ARG A 129 -19.96 12.27 -19.19
C ARG A 129 -21.43 12.53 -19.53
N ARG A 130 -21.96 11.81 -20.50
CA ARG A 130 -23.38 11.90 -20.90
C ARG A 130 -24.31 11.56 -19.74
N GLN A 131 -23.99 10.53 -18.96
CA GLN A 131 -24.81 10.13 -17.81
C GLN A 131 -24.77 11.16 -16.69
N LEU A 132 -23.60 11.70 -16.33
CA LEU A 132 -23.44 12.75 -15.32
C LEU A 132 -24.18 14.02 -15.73
N HIS A 133 -24.06 14.41 -17.00
CA HIS A 133 -24.80 15.56 -17.55
C HIS A 133 -26.31 15.33 -17.49
N ARG A 134 -26.79 14.12 -17.89
CA ARG A 134 -28.24 13.79 -17.85
C ARG A 134 -28.78 13.77 -16.41
N MET A 135 -27.99 13.46 -15.41
CA MET A 135 -28.36 13.59 -14.00
C MET A 135 -28.37 15.05 -13.52
N GLY A 136 -27.95 16.00 -14.34
CA GLY A 136 -27.91 17.41 -14.01
C GLY A 136 -26.80 17.80 -13.04
N MET A 137 -25.70 17.06 -12.96
CA MET A 137 -24.58 17.39 -12.08
C MET A 137 -23.97 18.74 -12.42
N SER A 138 -23.60 19.51 -11.41
CA SER A 138 -23.13 20.89 -11.54
C SER A 138 -21.60 21.01 -11.68
N HIS A 139 -20.97 20.05 -12.37
CA HIS A 139 -19.53 20.09 -12.68
C HIS A 139 -19.21 21.18 -13.73
N ASP A 140 -18.02 21.79 -13.62
CA ASP A 140 -17.48 22.62 -14.71
C ASP A 140 -16.86 21.71 -15.79
N PRO A 141 -17.49 21.54 -16.96
CA PRO A 141 -17.01 20.61 -17.97
C PRO A 141 -15.67 21.04 -18.62
N ARG A 142 -15.31 22.33 -18.54
CA ARG A 142 -14.05 22.86 -19.06
C ARG A 142 -12.82 22.37 -18.30
N ARG A 143 -13.03 21.85 -17.07
CA ARG A 143 -11.98 21.40 -16.16
C ARG A 143 -11.98 19.89 -15.95
N SER A 144 -12.80 19.18 -16.73
CA SER A 144 -12.80 17.72 -16.72
C SER A 144 -11.50 17.19 -17.34
N ILE A 145 -10.92 16.19 -16.68
CA ILE A 145 -9.67 15.55 -17.10
C ILE A 145 -9.84 14.03 -17.14
N ALA A 146 -9.01 13.37 -17.91
CA ALA A 146 -8.77 11.94 -17.76
C ALA A 146 -7.27 11.70 -17.48
N THR A 147 -6.96 10.74 -16.64
CA THR A 147 -5.55 10.45 -16.29
C THR A 147 -4.71 10.00 -17.48
N ILE A 148 -5.37 9.58 -18.59
CA ILE A 148 -4.72 9.25 -19.88
C ILE A 148 -4.50 10.46 -20.79
N ASP A 149 -4.97 11.64 -20.45
CA ASP A 149 -4.73 12.84 -21.22
C ASP A 149 -3.23 13.18 -21.23
N VAL A 150 -2.70 13.50 -22.40
CA VAL A 150 -1.25 13.76 -22.56
C VAL A 150 -0.78 14.89 -21.63
N ASP A 151 -1.57 15.95 -21.52
CA ASP A 151 -1.25 17.08 -20.66
C ASP A 151 -1.32 16.70 -19.17
N TYR A 152 -2.18 15.77 -18.78
CA TYR A 152 -2.22 15.25 -17.43
C TYR A 152 -1.01 14.35 -17.12
N VAL A 153 -0.68 13.42 -18.01
CA VAL A 153 0.47 12.50 -17.86
C VAL A 153 1.78 13.28 -17.70
N ARG A 154 1.93 14.42 -18.37
CA ARG A 154 3.08 15.30 -18.20
C ARG A 154 3.29 15.71 -16.72
N TRP A 155 2.22 16.05 -16.03
CA TRP A 155 2.28 16.42 -14.61
C TRP A 155 2.59 15.22 -13.71
N THR A 156 2.03 14.05 -14.00
CA THR A 156 2.36 12.79 -13.32
C THR A 156 3.85 12.48 -13.42
N GLN A 157 4.41 12.59 -14.63
CA GLN A 157 5.84 12.40 -14.86
C GLN A 157 6.70 13.45 -14.15
N TRP A 158 6.27 14.71 -14.16
CA TRP A 158 6.97 15.79 -13.47
C TRP A 158 6.99 15.55 -11.96
N ILE A 159 5.86 15.17 -11.36
CA ILE A 159 5.77 14.84 -9.93
C ILE A 159 6.70 13.67 -9.61
N PHE A 160 6.69 12.62 -10.44
CA PHE A 160 7.60 11.49 -10.24
C PHE A 160 9.07 11.93 -10.24
N LEU A 161 9.47 12.80 -11.17
CA LEU A 161 10.84 13.33 -11.21
C LEU A 161 11.19 14.16 -9.96
N GLN A 162 10.23 14.92 -9.40
CA GLN A 162 10.45 15.61 -8.14
C GLN A 162 10.68 14.63 -7.00
N VAL A 163 9.86 13.59 -6.89
CA VAL A 163 10.00 12.53 -5.87
C VAL A 163 11.32 11.78 -6.05
N PHE A 164 11.68 11.40 -7.27
CA PHE A 164 12.94 10.72 -7.58
C PHE A 164 14.18 11.56 -7.24
N ASN A 165 14.13 12.87 -7.47
CA ASN A 165 15.22 13.79 -7.16
C ASN A 165 15.20 14.32 -5.72
N SER A 166 14.43 13.68 -4.85
CA SER A 166 14.29 14.04 -3.45
C SER A 166 14.69 12.90 -2.52
N TRP A 167 15.09 13.27 -1.31
CA TRP A 167 15.27 12.41 -0.17
C TRP A 167 14.57 13.00 1.06
N PHE A 168 14.24 12.20 2.04
CA PHE A 168 13.66 12.68 3.29
C PHE A 168 14.76 13.05 4.26
N ASP A 169 14.85 14.34 4.59
CA ASP A 169 15.76 14.85 5.62
C ASP A 169 14.99 15.01 6.94
N PRO A 170 15.25 14.16 7.95
CA PRO A 170 14.56 14.21 9.23
C PRO A 170 14.86 15.48 10.03
N GLN A 171 15.96 16.19 9.71
CA GLN A 171 16.36 17.43 10.38
C GLN A 171 15.93 18.70 9.64
N ALA A 172 15.42 18.58 8.43
CA ALA A 172 15.00 19.75 7.66
C ALA A 172 13.71 20.34 8.24
N PRO A 173 13.64 21.70 8.41
CA PRO A 173 12.42 22.33 8.88
C PRO A 173 11.30 22.19 7.85
N ARG A 174 10.10 21.92 8.32
CA ARG A 174 8.90 21.86 7.50
C ARG A 174 8.49 23.26 7.05
N ARG A 175 7.96 23.38 5.83
CA ARG A 175 7.50 24.66 5.27
C ARG A 175 6.34 25.29 6.04
N ASP A 176 5.53 24.46 6.69
CA ASP A 176 4.39 24.91 7.51
C ASP A 176 4.79 25.34 8.93
N GLY A 177 6.08 25.27 9.29
CA GLY A 177 6.61 25.63 10.60
C GLY A 177 6.26 24.65 11.73
N ARG A 178 5.68 23.50 11.43
CA ARG A 178 5.18 22.52 12.44
C ARG A 178 6.22 21.49 12.85
N GLY A 179 7.50 21.77 12.74
CA GLY A 179 8.54 20.86 13.18
C GLY A 179 9.54 20.50 12.08
N LEU A 180 10.18 19.34 12.24
CA LEU A 180 11.22 18.81 11.37
C LEU A 180 10.70 17.67 10.49
N GLY A 181 11.52 17.31 9.49
CA GLY A 181 11.22 16.22 8.54
C GLY A 181 10.56 16.73 7.25
N ALA A 182 11.38 16.89 6.21
CA ALA A 182 10.92 17.37 4.90
C ALA A 182 11.70 16.75 3.76
N ALA A 183 11.06 16.65 2.59
CA ALA A 183 11.77 16.32 1.36
C ALA A 183 12.75 17.42 0.97
N ARG A 184 13.99 17.03 0.63
CA ARG A 184 15.04 17.92 0.16
C ARG A 184 15.64 17.39 -1.14
N PRO A 185 16.22 18.25 -1.98
CA PRO A 185 16.89 17.82 -3.20
C PRO A 185 18.06 16.86 -2.92
N VAL A 186 18.22 15.86 -3.78
CA VAL A 186 19.35 14.89 -3.71
C VAL A 186 20.71 15.59 -3.77
N SER A 187 20.81 16.78 -4.39
CA SER A 187 22.04 17.58 -4.38
C SER A 187 22.49 17.97 -2.96
N GLU A 188 21.55 18.30 -2.08
CA GLU A 188 21.84 18.59 -0.66
C GLU A 188 22.28 17.33 0.09
N LEU A 189 21.66 16.17 -0.18
CA LEU A 189 22.11 14.89 0.37
C LEU A 189 23.58 14.63 0.04
N ARG A 190 23.98 14.80 -1.24
CA ARG A 190 25.37 14.60 -1.67
C ARG A 190 26.36 15.46 -0.89
N GLN A 191 25.98 16.71 -0.62
CA GLN A 191 26.80 17.61 0.21
C GLN A 191 26.90 17.13 1.65
N LYS A 192 25.77 16.76 2.25
CA LYS A 192 25.73 16.23 3.62
C LYS A 192 26.53 14.93 3.80
N LEU A 193 26.44 14.03 2.82
CA LEU A 193 27.23 12.79 2.80
C LEU A 193 28.74 13.10 2.70
N ALA A 194 29.12 14.05 1.85
CA ALA A 194 30.53 14.45 1.71
C ALA A 194 31.08 15.14 2.97
N ASN A 195 30.24 15.86 3.70
CA ASN A 195 30.60 16.52 4.96
C ASN A 195 30.54 15.57 6.18
N GLY A 196 30.04 14.34 6.03
CA GLY A 196 29.85 13.41 7.14
C GLY A 196 28.66 13.77 8.07
N GLU A 197 27.73 14.61 7.60
CA GLU A 197 26.52 15.00 8.33
C GLU A 197 25.42 13.91 8.27
N VAL A 198 25.51 13.02 7.29
CA VAL A 198 24.62 11.86 7.11
C VAL A 198 25.48 10.61 7.10
N GLU A 199 25.10 9.61 7.91
CA GLU A 199 25.81 8.34 8.01
C GLU A 199 25.67 7.53 6.71
N LEU A 200 26.79 6.97 6.25
CA LEU A 200 26.81 6.11 5.07
C LEU A 200 26.27 4.72 5.39
N PRO A 201 25.46 4.12 4.51
CA PRO A 201 25.00 2.73 4.65
C PRO A 201 26.21 1.77 4.70
N ARG A 202 26.30 0.97 5.77
CA ARG A 202 27.44 0.08 6.03
C ARG A 202 27.60 -1.01 4.98
N ASP A 203 26.49 -1.51 4.46
CA ASP A 203 26.42 -2.54 3.40
C ASP A 203 27.00 -2.05 2.05
N ILE A 204 27.08 -0.74 1.84
CA ILE A 204 27.65 -0.13 0.63
C ILE A 204 29.05 0.45 0.90
N ALA A 205 29.19 1.15 2.00
CA ALA A 205 30.41 1.92 2.30
C ALA A 205 31.50 1.08 2.98
N ASP A 206 31.17 -0.02 3.66
CA ASP A 206 32.11 -0.87 4.39
C ASP A 206 33.12 -0.07 5.23
N SER A 207 32.60 0.84 6.04
CA SER A 207 33.38 1.77 6.90
C SER A 207 34.29 2.76 6.13
N ARG A 208 34.19 2.87 4.81
CA ARG A 208 34.88 3.88 4.00
C ARG A 208 34.17 5.23 4.04
N SER A 209 34.94 6.30 3.92
CA SER A 209 34.39 7.66 3.77
C SER A 209 33.86 7.89 2.35
N TRP A 210 32.98 8.89 2.18
CA TRP A 210 32.33 9.23 0.90
C TRP A 210 33.32 9.42 -0.25
N ASP A 211 34.44 10.09 -0.01
CA ASP A 211 35.49 10.38 -0.98
C ASP A 211 36.26 9.15 -1.46
N LYS A 212 36.18 8.04 -0.70
CA LYS A 212 36.80 6.75 -1.04
C LYS A 212 35.86 5.83 -1.83
N LEU A 213 34.62 6.20 -2.00
CA LEU A 213 33.65 5.45 -2.78
C LEU A 213 33.82 5.75 -4.28
N SER A 214 33.72 4.71 -5.10
CA SER A 214 33.62 4.89 -6.55
C SER A 214 32.32 5.63 -6.94
N ALA A 215 32.26 6.19 -8.12
CA ALA A 215 31.08 6.89 -8.62
C ALA A 215 29.81 5.99 -8.60
N LEU A 216 29.97 4.70 -8.84
CA LEU A 216 28.88 3.72 -8.78
C LEU A 216 28.41 3.50 -7.33
N GLU A 217 29.33 3.36 -6.38
CA GLU A 217 28.98 3.18 -4.96
C GLU A 217 28.33 4.46 -4.41
N GLN A 218 28.84 5.64 -4.75
CA GLN A 218 28.20 6.90 -4.40
C GLN A 218 26.77 7.00 -4.96
N SER A 219 26.54 6.53 -6.19
CA SER A 219 25.19 6.49 -6.75
C SER A 219 24.28 5.54 -5.97
N ARG A 220 24.77 4.36 -5.62
CA ARG A 220 24.03 3.37 -4.80
C ARG A 220 23.71 3.92 -3.41
N VAL A 221 24.64 4.61 -2.77
CA VAL A 221 24.39 5.32 -1.50
C VAL A 221 23.27 6.34 -1.68
N VAL A 222 23.32 7.19 -2.70
CA VAL A 222 22.26 8.17 -2.95
C VAL A 222 20.92 7.49 -3.19
N ASP A 223 20.89 6.41 -3.96
CA ASP A 223 19.66 5.67 -4.28
C ASP A 223 19.03 5.02 -3.04
N SER A 224 19.85 4.65 -2.03
CA SER A 224 19.34 4.13 -0.75
C SER A 224 18.57 5.17 0.08
N PHE A 225 18.72 6.45 -0.21
CA PHE A 225 18.00 7.54 0.45
C PHE A 225 16.86 8.13 -0.39
N ARG A 226 16.82 7.90 -1.71
CA ARG A 226 15.78 8.47 -2.59
C ARG A 226 14.39 8.08 -2.13
N LEU A 227 13.43 8.99 -2.32
CA LEU A 227 12.02 8.72 -2.08
C LEU A 227 11.39 7.78 -3.11
N ALA A 228 11.90 7.77 -4.34
CA ALA A 228 11.59 6.76 -5.35
C ALA A 228 12.88 6.06 -5.78
N TYR A 229 12.88 4.74 -5.79
CA TYR A 229 14.05 3.93 -6.10
C TYR A 229 13.64 2.61 -6.77
N VAL A 230 14.61 1.94 -7.37
CA VAL A 230 14.41 0.62 -7.99
C VAL A 230 14.99 -0.46 -7.07
N ALA A 231 14.20 -1.47 -6.77
CA ALA A 231 14.65 -2.64 -6.02
C ALA A 231 14.11 -3.94 -6.63
N GLU A 232 14.81 -5.02 -6.38
CA GLU A 232 14.31 -6.37 -6.65
C GLU A 232 13.57 -6.85 -5.41
N VAL A 233 12.25 -7.04 -5.54
CA VAL A 233 11.36 -7.37 -4.42
C VAL A 233 10.43 -8.52 -4.77
N PRO A 234 10.02 -9.33 -3.79
CA PRO A 234 9.03 -10.37 -3.99
C PRO A 234 7.66 -9.73 -4.28
N VAL A 235 7.07 -10.09 -5.41
CA VAL A 235 5.77 -9.61 -5.88
C VAL A 235 4.82 -10.76 -6.19
N ASN A 236 3.52 -10.49 -6.22
CA ASN A 236 2.50 -11.44 -6.64
C ASN A 236 2.41 -11.43 -8.17
N TRP A 237 3.13 -12.33 -8.83
CA TRP A 237 3.11 -12.45 -10.29
C TRP A 237 1.98 -13.35 -10.75
N CYS A 238 1.14 -12.85 -11.67
CA CYS A 238 0.07 -13.60 -12.30
C CYS A 238 0.37 -13.83 -13.79
N PRO A 239 0.84 -15.00 -14.22
CA PRO A 239 1.13 -15.28 -15.63
C PRO A 239 -0.11 -15.18 -16.52
N GLY A 240 -1.28 -15.57 -16.01
CA GLY A 240 -2.53 -15.53 -16.75
C GLY A 240 -3.01 -14.11 -17.08
N LEU A 241 -2.64 -13.14 -16.26
CA LEU A 241 -2.92 -11.72 -16.50
C LEU A 241 -1.70 -10.96 -17.06
N GLY A 242 -0.51 -11.57 -17.00
CA GLY A 242 0.75 -10.95 -17.48
C GLY A 242 1.19 -9.75 -16.64
N THR A 243 0.82 -9.69 -15.35
CA THR A 243 1.07 -8.53 -14.49
C THR A 243 1.31 -8.91 -13.04
N VAL A 244 1.79 -7.93 -12.25
CA VAL A 244 1.90 -7.99 -10.79
C VAL A 244 0.58 -7.55 -10.18
N LEU A 245 0.15 -8.25 -9.13
CA LEU A 245 -1.08 -7.97 -8.38
C LEU A 245 -0.75 -7.44 -6.98
N ALA A 246 -1.59 -6.54 -6.50
CA ALA A 246 -1.62 -6.14 -5.10
C ALA A 246 -2.09 -7.32 -4.21
N ASN A 247 -1.83 -7.25 -2.90
CA ASN A 247 -2.24 -8.32 -2.00
C ASN A 247 -3.77 -8.49 -1.99
N GLU A 248 -4.51 -7.40 -2.09
CA GLU A 248 -5.98 -7.37 -2.12
C GLU A 248 -6.59 -7.99 -3.39
N GLU A 249 -5.81 -8.16 -4.45
CA GLU A 249 -6.22 -8.77 -5.72
C GLU A 249 -5.93 -10.28 -5.78
N VAL A 250 -5.36 -10.82 -4.69
CA VAL A 250 -5.06 -12.25 -4.55
C VAL A 250 -6.01 -12.86 -3.52
N THR A 251 -6.76 -13.87 -3.94
CA THR A 251 -7.70 -14.60 -3.07
C THR A 251 -6.95 -15.51 -2.10
N SER A 252 -7.64 -15.97 -1.05
CA SER A 252 -7.07 -16.86 -0.02
C SER A 252 -6.52 -18.18 -0.55
N ASP A 253 -7.01 -18.64 -1.69
CA ASP A 253 -6.53 -19.86 -2.37
C ASP A 253 -5.35 -19.58 -3.35
N GLY A 254 -4.76 -18.40 -3.29
CA GLY A 254 -3.57 -18.03 -4.09
C GLY A 254 -3.87 -17.79 -5.57
N ARG A 255 -5.06 -17.31 -5.88
CA ARG A 255 -5.49 -17.02 -7.25
C ARG A 255 -5.80 -15.54 -7.43
N SER A 256 -5.81 -15.07 -8.67
CA SER A 256 -6.24 -13.71 -8.98
C SER A 256 -7.75 -13.57 -8.84
N GLU A 257 -8.23 -12.48 -8.21
CA GLU A 257 -9.65 -12.14 -8.15
C GLU A 257 -10.26 -12.07 -9.55
N ARG A 258 -9.53 -11.52 -10.51
CA ARG A 258 -9.94 -11.48 -11.93
C ARG A 258 -9.38 -12.67 -12.68
N GLY A 259 -10.27 -13.43 -13.32
CA GLY A 259 -9.91 -14.54 -14.18
C GLY A 259 -9.49 -15.81 -13.46
N ASN A 260 -9.43 -15.80 -12.12
CA ASN A 260 -9.15 -16.97 -11.29
C ASN A 260 -7.86 -17.73 -11.71
N PHE A 261 -6.80 -17.00 -12.05
CA PHE A 261 -5.51 -17.56 -12.47
C PHE A 261 -4.60 -17.81 -11.26
N PRO A 262 -3.71 -18.81 -11.31
CA PRO A 262 -2.69 -19.00 -10.27
C PRO A 262 -1.77 -17.79 -10.14
N VAL A 263 -1.44 -17.43 -8.90
CA VAL A 263 -0.51 -16.35 -8.57
C VAL A 263 0.71 -16.94 -7.87
N PHE A 264 1.88 -16.44 -8.20
CA PHE A 264 3.16 -16.92 -7.66
C PHE A 264 3.97 -15.76 -7.08
N LYS A 265 4.63 -16.00 -5.95
CA LYS A 265 5.65 -15.07 -5.48
C LYS A 265 6.88 -15.16 -6.39
N ARG A 266 7.34 -14.03 -6.89
CA ARG A 266 8.50 -13.91 -7.78
C ARG A 266 9.25 -12.62 -7.48
N ASN A 267 10.58 -12.70 -7.40
CA ASN A 267 11.39 -11.48 -7.32
C ASN A 267 11.42 -10.79 -8.68
N LEU A 268 10.96 -9.57 -8.70
CA LEU A 268 10.99 -8.70 -9.89
C LEU A 268 11.57 -7.34 -9.53
N ARG A 269 12.26 -6.76 -10.50
CA ARG A 269 12.74 -5.39 -10.41
C ARG A 269 11.58 -4.43 -10.56
N GLN A 270 11.30 -3.64 -9.49
CA GLN A 270 10.16 -2.75 -9.40
C GLN A 270 10.58 -1.34 -8.99
N TRP A 271 9.81 -0.34 -9.39
CA TRP A 271 9.83 0.97 -8.78
C TRP A 271 9.20 0.89 -7.39
N MET A 272 9.91 1.42 -6.42
CA MET A 272 9.46 1.51 -5.02
C MET A 272 9.36 2.96 -4.59
N MET A 273 8.35 3.27 -3.76
CA MET A 273 8.19 4.54 -3.08
C MET A 273 8.47 4.36 -1.60
N ARG A 274 9.32 5.23 -1.01
CA ARG A 274 9.68 5.18 0.42
C ARG A 274 8.60 5.84 1.27
N ILE A 275 7.40 5.28 1.24
CA ILE A 275 6.23 5.83 1.94
C ILE A 275 6.42 5.86 3.46
N THR A 276 7.17 4.90 4.02
CA THR A 276 7.46 4.79 5.46
C THR A 276 8.24 5.98 6.00
N ALA A 277 8.97 6.72 5.16
CA ALA A 277 9.64 7.96 5.58
C ALA A 277 8.67 9.05 6.08
N TYR A 278 7.39 8.94 5.70
CA TYR A 278 6.34 9.88 6.09
C TYR A 278 5.33 9.27 7.08
N GLY A 279 5.55 8.05 7.58
CA GLY A 279 4.63 7.37 8.48
C GLY A 279 4.27 8.18 9.72
N GLU A 280 5.27 8.68 10.44
CA GLU A 280 5.12 9.56 11.61
C GLU A 280 4.32 10.82 11.26
N ARG A 281 4.70 11.48 10.18
CA ARG A 281 4.06 12.70 9.73
C ARG A 281 2.61 12.49 9.31
N LEU A 282 2.31 11.38 8.65
CA LEU A 282 0.93 11.06 8.26
C LEU A 282 0.03 10.88 9.48
N ALA A 283 0.55 10.26 10.56
CA ALA A 283 -0.18 10.12 11.81
C ALA A 283 -0.39 11.47 12.52
N ASP A 284 0.68 12.29 12.63
CA ASP A 284 0.64 13.58 13.32
C ASP A 284 -0.21 14.62 12.57
N ASP A 285 -0.15 14.66 11.23
CA ASP A 285 -0.90 15.62 10.41
C ASP A 285 -2.43 15.34 10.42
N LEU A 286 -2.90 14.20 10.94
CA LEU A 286 -4.33 13.96 11.17
C LEU A 286 -4.98 14.95 12.16
N ASP A 287 -4.18 15.57 13.03
CA ASP A 287 -4.67 16.61 13.94
C ASP A 287 -4.82 17.99 13.28
N THR A 288 -4.39 18.11 12.02
CA THR A 288 -4.49 19.36 11.24
C THR A 288 -5.75 19.43 10.37
N VAL A 289 -6.51 18.35 10.28
CA VAL A 289 -7.71 18.27 9.44
C VAL A 289 -8.97 18.14 10.29
N ASP A 290 -10.03 18.82 9.86
CA ASP A 290 -11.35 18.75 10.50
C ASP A 290 -12.13 17.53 9.96
N TRP A 291 -11.65 16.35 10.35
CA TRP A 291 -12.26 15.09 9.98
C TRP A 291 -12.99 14.45 11.16
N PRO A 292 -14.02 13.63 10.90
CA PRO A 292 -14.69 12.85 11.95
C PRO A 292 -13.69 11.97 12.71
N ASP A 293 -13.86 11.87 14.04
CA ASP A 293 -12.97 11.09 14.92
C ASP A 293 -12.82 9.63 14.48
N LYS A 294 -13.90 9.04 13.98
CA LYS A 294 -13.87 7.68 13.43
C LYS A 294 -12.86 7.55 12.28
N VAL A 295 -12.83 8.51 11.36
CA VAL A 295 -11.92 8.51 10.20
C VAL A 295 -10.48 8.68 10.67
N ARG A 296 -10.22 9.65 11.59
CA ARG A 296 -8.88 9.87 12.15
C ARG A 296 -8.36 8.63 12.88
N SER A 297 -9.21 7.99 13.69
CA SER A 297 -8.86 6.76 14.41
C SER A 297 -8.56 5.60 13.47
N MET A 298 -9.36 5.41 12.41
CA MET A 298 -9.11 4.38 11.40
C MET A 298 -7.76 4.58 10.71
N GLN A 299 -7.42 5.81 10.35
CA GLN A 299 -6.14 6.10 9.68
C GLN A 299 -4.94 5.94 10.60
N ARG A 300 -5.04 6.36 11.89
CA ARG A 300 -3.99 6.09 12.88
C ARG A 300 -3.75 4.60 13.07
N ASN A 301 -4.82 3.83 13.18
CA ASN A 301 -4.73 2.38 13.32
C ASN A 301 -4.12 1.73 12.05
N TRP A 302 -4.45 2.24 10.86
CA TRP A 302 -3.87 1.76 9.61
C TRP A 302 -2.38 2.04 9.50
N ILE A 303 -1.93 3.23 9.90
CA ILE A 303 -0.50 3.59 9.94
C ILE A 303 0.22 2.73 10.98
N GLY A 304 -0.43 2.45 12.12
CA GLY A 304 0.03 1.47 13.09
C GLY A 304 1.33 1.90 13.80
N ARG A 305 1.43 3.16 14.26
CA ARG A 305 2.56 3.59 15.08
C ARG A 305 2.72 2.68 16.28
N SER A 306 3.89 2.08 16.41
CA SER A 306 4.21 1.14 17.49
C SER A 306 5.48 1.59 18.20
N GLU A 307 5.43 1.70 19.50
CA GLU A 307 6.57 2.03 20.36
C GLU A 307 6.99 0.79 21.16
N GLY A 308 8.29 0.51 21.17
CA GLY A 308 8.81 -0.67 21.82
C GLY A 308 10.32 -0.66 21.93
N ALA A 309 10.86 -1.81 22.29
CA ALA A 309 12.30 -2.03 22.41
C ALA A 309 12.78 -3.10 21.42
N GLN A 310 13.98 -2.92 20.92
CA GLN A 310 14.71 -3.98 20.24
C GLN A 310 15.58 -4.73 21.25
N VAL A 311 15.51 -6.05 21.21
CA VAL A 311 16.26 -6.93 22.13
C VAL A 311 16.99 -7.97 21.31
N ASP A 312 18.28 -8.09 21.56
CA ASP A 312 19.14 -9.01 20.85
C ASP A 312 19.27 -10.33 21.62
N PHE A 313 19.03 -11.43 20.90
CA PHE A 313 19.22 -12.78 21.41
C PHE A 313 20.38 -13.42 20.64
N ALA A 314 21.41 -13.82 21.35
CA ALA A 314 22.48 -14.63 20.77
C ALA A 314 21.92 -16.01 20.37
N VAL A 315 22.22 -16.43 19.15
CA VAL A 315 21.77 -17.74 18.61
C VAL A 315 22.92 -18.71 18.57
N SER A 316 22.66 -19.96 18.94
CA SER A 316 23.65 -21.05 18.94
C SER A 316 23.03 -22.35 18.40
N GLY A 317 23.85 -23.20 17.81
CA GLY A 317 23.45 -24.52 17.32
C GLY A 317 24.66 -25.43 17.10
N GLN A 318 24.49 -26.73 17.15
CA GLN A 318 25.54 -27.67 16.96
C GLN A 318 26.10 -27.62 15.52
N GLY A 319 27.40 -27.30 15.37
CA GLY A 319 28.05 -27.24 14.07
C GLY A 319 27.66 -26.06 13.19
N VAL A 320 26.93 -25.08 13.74
CA VAL A 320 26.54 -23.85 13.06
C VAL A 320 27.22 -22.68 13.75
N ASP A 321 27.87 -21.84 12.97
CA ASP A 321 28.36 -20.56 13.48
C ASP A 321 27.15 -19.73 13.84
N GLY A 322 27.00 -19.48 15.16
CA GLY A 322 25.83 -18.79 15.70
C GLY A 322 25.73 -17.39 15.13
N GLY A 323 24.62 -16.77 15.36
CA GLY A 323 24.35 -15.40 14.96
C GLY A 323 23.59 -14.69 16.06
N GLN A 324 22.83 -13.74 15.67
CA GLN A 324 21.97 -12.97 16.54
C GLN A 324 20.61 -12.79 15.85
N ILE A 325 19.55 -12.88 16.61
CA ILE A 325 18.24 -12.35 16.19
C ILE A 325 17.93 -11.11 17.02
N THR A 326 17.47 -10.08 16.35
CA THR A 326 16.94 -8.89 17.01
C THR A 326 15.43 -9.00 17.02
N VAL A 327 14.81 -8.92 18.17
CA VAL A 327 13.36 -8.97 18.35
C VAL A 327 12.87 -7.57 18.67
N PHE A 328 11.84 -7.11 17.97
CA PHE A 328 11.09 -5.91 18.38
C PHE A 328 9.89 -6.31 19.24
N THR A 329 9.75 -5.71 20.43
CA THR A 329 8.63 -5.95 21.31
C THR A 329 8.06 -4.67 21.90
N THR A 330 6.75 -4.54 21.92
CA THR A 330 6.04 -3.47 22.66
C THR A 330 5.92 -3.75 24.16
N ARG A 331 6.28 -4.97 24.57
CA ARG A 331 6.17 -5.46 25.95
C ARG A 331 7.51 -6.03 26.46
N PRO A 332 8.57 -5.19 26.54
CA PRO A 332 9.88 -5.66 27.05
C PRO A 332 9.83 -6.17 28.48
N ASP A 333 8.84 -5.75 29.27
CA ASP A 333 8.57 -6.23 30.62
C ASP A 333 8.28 -7.74 30.68
N THR A 334 7.76 -8.33 29.61
CA THR A 334 7.44 -9.76 29.54
C THR A 334 8.62 -10.67 29.16
N LEU A 335 9.79 -10.11 28.92
CA LEU A 335 11.00 -10.82 28.44
C LEU A 335 11.42 -11.99 29.37
N PHE A 336 11.21 -11.84 30.68
CA PHE A 336 11.46 -12.88 31.67
C PHE A 336 10.61 -14.15 31.50
N GLY A 337 9.42 -13.99 30.89
CA GLY A 337 8.46 -15.05 30.62
C GLY A 337 8.55 -15.66 29.21
N ALA A 338 9.52 -15.23 28.41
CA ALA A 338 9.73 -15.82 27.09
C ALA A 338 10.11 -17.30 27.20
N THR A 339 9.42 -18.15 26.43
CA THR A 339 9.60 -19.62 26.46
C THR A 339 10.14 -20.20 25.16
N PHE A 340 9.96 -19.51 24.06
CA PHE A 340 10.56 -19.83 22.75
C PHE A 340 10.73 -18.57 21.91
N THR A 341 11.39 -18.68 20.78
CA THR A 341 11.56 -17.63 19.80
C THR A 341 11.14 -18.14 18.43
N VAL A 342 10.66 -17.24 17.58
CA VAL A 342 10.20 -17.60 16.23
C VAL A 342 10.77 -16.62 15.22
N VAL A 343 11.21 -17.13 14.08
CA VAL A 343 11.60 -16.31 12.93
C VAL A 343 10.68 -16.55 11.74
N ALA A 344 10.51 -15.51 10.93
CA ALA A 344 9.79 -15.60 9.68
C ALA A 344 10.48 -16.57 8.71
N PRO A 345 9.75 -17.22 7.81
CA PRO A 345 10.33 -18.10 6.78
C PRO A 345 11.37 -17.40 5.90
N GLU A 346 11.25 -16.09 5.73
CA GLU A 346 12.13 -15.23 4.93
C GLU A 346 13.40 -14.78 5.70
N HIS A 347 13.49 -15.05 6.99
CA HIS A 347 14.51 -14.46 7.84
C HIS A 347 15.94 -14.85 7.41
N PRO A 348 16.87 -13.88 7.24
CA PRO A 348 18.21 -14.12 6.70
C PRO A 348 19.09 -15.00 7.58
N LEU A 349 18.80 -15.11 8.89
CA LEU A 349 19.52 -16.01 9.80
C LEU A 349 19.54 -17.46 9.28
N LEU A 350 18.45 -17.91 8.67
CA LEU A 350 18.33 -19.29 8.18
C LEU A 350 19.18 -19.59 6.95
N GLY A 351 19.77 -18.57 6.32
CA GLY A 351 20.56 -18.72 5.09
C GLY A 351 19.70 -19.05 3.86
N GLY A 352 20.34 -19.28 2.72
CA GLY A 352 19.66 -19.58 1.46
C GLY A 352 18.82 -18.42 0.92
N THR A 353 18.17 -18.65 -0.22
CA THR A 353 17.22 -17.70 -0.83
C THR A 353 15.79 -17.97 -0.40
N TYR A 354 14.93 -16.96 -0.47
CA TYR A 354 13.50 -17.13 -0.29
C TYR A 354 12.73 -16.43 -1.44
N PRO A 355 11.75 -17.08 -2.09
CA PRO A 355 11.35 -18.49 -1.92
C PRO A 355 12.48 -19.45 -2.29
N ALA A 356 12.58 -20.57 -1.55
CA ALA A 356 13.66 -21.52 -1.68
C ALA A 356 13.73 -22.12 -3.11
N ALA A 357 14.92 -22.10 -3.70
CA ALA A 357 15.20 -22.88 -4.89
C ALA A 357 15.37 -24.38 -4.51
N PRO A 358 15.09 -25.33 -5.41
CA PRO A 358 15.19 -26.76 -5.12
C PRO A 358 16.57 -27.20 -4.57
N ASP A 359 17.63 -26.49 -4.94
CA ASP A 359 19.02 -26.81 -4.57
C ASP A 359 19.53 -26.03 -3.35
N ASP A 360 18.67 -25.24 -2.68
CA ASP A 360 19.07 -24.28 -1.64
C ASP A 360 19.20 -24.89 -0.24
N ALA A 361 18.85 -26.17 -0.07
CA ALA A 361 18.95 -26.85 1.22
C ALA A 361 20.38 -26.86 1.78
N ALA A 362 21.40 -26.90 0.92
CA ALA A 362 22.80 -26.84 1.32
C ALA A 362 23.25 -25.46 1.81
N ALA A 363 22.53 -24.40 1.49
CA ALA A 363 22.80 -23.02 1.90
C ALA A 363 22.13 -22.66 3.25
N LEU A 364 21.31 -23.53 3.82
CA LEU A 364 20.65 -23.29 5.10
C LEU A 364 21.64 -23.33 6.26
N LYS A 365 21.54 -22.34 7.13
CA LYS A 365 22.40 -22.22 8.34
C LYS A 365 21.72 -22.84 9.56
N VAL A 366 21.41 -24.12 9.47
CA VAL A 366 20.80 -24.92 10.54
C VAL A 366 21.61 -26.20 10.75
N PRO A 367 21.57 -26.84 11.94
CA PRO A 367 22.26 -28.07 12.19
C PRO A 367 21.92 -29.20 11.22
N SER A 368 22.86 -30.03 10.87
CA SER A 368 22.66 -31.20 9.99
C SER A 368 21.90 -32.35 10.66
N ALA A 369 21.85 -32.38 11.99
CA ALA A 369 21.13 -33.37 12.78
C ALA A 369 20.35 -32.69 13.92
N TRP A 370 19.28 -33.31 14.35
CA TRP A 370 18.51 -32.84 15.51
C TRP A 370 19.36 -32.87 16.78
N PRO A 371 19.33 -31.82 17.60
CA PRO A 371 19.91 -31.86 18.94
C PRO A 371 19.30 -33.00 19.75
N GLU A 372 20.15 -33.61 20.62
CA GLU A 372 19.70 -34.66 21.52
C GLU A 372 18.52 -34.20 22.39
N GLY A 373 17.51 -35.04 22.54
CA GLY A 373 16.30 -34.72 23.29
C GLY A 373 15.27 -33.84 22.54
N THR A 374 15.45 -33.56 21.23
CA THR A 374 14.46 -32.87 20.43
C THR A 374 13.14 -33.65 20.40
N ARG A 375 12.02 -33.01 20.78
CA ARG A 375 10.68 -33.60 20.78
C ARG A 375 10.20 -33.93 19.36
N GLU A 376 9.48 -35.03 19.20
CA GLU A 376 8.99 -35.46 17.88
C GLU A 376 8.05 -34.42 17.22
N GLU A 377 7.20 -33.78 18.03
CA GLU A 377 6.24 -32.75 17.57
C GLU A 377 6.94 -31.53 16.97
N TRP A 378 8.20 -31.26 17.38
CA TRP A 378 8.99 -30.13 16.89
C TRP A 378 9.63 -30.39 15.53
N LYS A 379 9.82 -31.67 15.16
CA LYS A 379 10.51 -32.09 13.95
C LYS A 379 9.66 -32.00 12.69
N GLY A 380 8.33 -31.89 12.83
CA GLY A 380 7.39 -31.86 11.70
C GLY A 380 7.41 -33.15 10.86
N GLY A 381 7.90 -34.27 11.42
CA GLY A 381 8.00 -35.55 10.71
C GLY A 381 9.25 -35.71 9.83
N TYR A 382 10.22 -34.77 9.90
CA TYR A 382 11.44 -34.79 9.10
C TYR A 382 12.61 -35.39 9.86
N ALA A 383 13.53 -36.01 9.11
CA ALA A 383 14.72 -36.67 9.70
C ALA A 383 15.77 -35.65 10.17
N THR A 384 15.86 -34.49 9.55
CA THR A 384 16.87 -33.47 9.85
C THR A 384 16.28 -32.07 9.93
N PRO A 385 16.90 -31.13 10.67
CA PRO A 385 16.49 -29.70 10.65
C PRO A 385 16.54 -29.08 9.25
N VAL A 386 17.53 -29.46 8.44
CA VAL A 386 17.65 -28.95 7.05
C VAL A 386 16.46 -29.32 6.22
N GLU A 387 16.00 -30.57 6.24
CA GLU A 387 14.81 -31.04 5.53
C GLU A 387 13.56 -30.33 6.03
N ALA A 388 13.40 -30.23 7.36
CA ALA A 388 12.23 -29.61 7.99
C ALA A 388 12.11 -28.12 7.60
N VAL A 389 13.19 -27.36 7.73
CA VAL A 389 13.21 -25.92 7.42
C VAL A 389 13.01 -25.68 5.91
N ALA A 390 13.65 -26.48 5.03
CA ALA A 390 13.48 -26.37 3.59
C ALA A 390 12.02 -26.64 3.18
N ALA A 391 11.43 -27.71 3.67
CA ALA A 391 10.05 -28.08 3.37
C ALA A 391 9.06 -27.04 3.90
N TYR A 392 9.27 -26.56 5.13
CA TYR A 392 8.41 -25.53 5.72
C TYR A 392 8.48 -24.20 4.95
N ARG A 393 9.67 -23.77 4.53
CA ARG A 393 9.83 -22.57 3.69
C ARG A 393 9.12 -22.72 2.36
N ALA A 394 9.20 -23.88 1.72
CA ALA A 394 8.47 -24.16 0.47
C ALA A 394 6.94 -24.16 0.67
N GLN A 395 6.46 -24.63 1.82
CA GLN A 395 5.03 -24.55 2.18
C GLN A 395 4.61 -23.11 2.44
N ALA A 396 5.33 -22.37 3.26
CA ALA A 396 5.01 -20.99 3.63
C ALA A 396 5.02 -20.04 2.41
N ALA A 397 5.86 -20.29 1.42
CA ALA A 397 5.91 -19.51 0.18
C ALA A 397 4.64 -19.60 -0.67
N ARG A 398 3.77 -20.57 -0.40
CA ARG A 398 2.48 -20.74 -1.10
C ARG A 398 1.33 -20.01 -0.41
N ALA A 399 1.48 -19.67 0.88
CA ALA A 399 0.44 -19.00 1.65
C ALA A 399 0.47 -17.49 1.36
N SER A 400 -0.72 -16.88 1.26
CA SER A 400 -0.84 -15.42 1.18
C SER A 400 -0.52 -14.78 2.55
N GLU A 401 -0.21 -13.48 2.55
CA GLU A 401 0.01 -12.75 3.81
C GLU A 401 -1.27 -12.68 4.65
N ALA A 402 -2.44 -12.61 3.99
CA ALA A 402 -3.74 -12.66 4.65
C ALA A 402 -3.97 -14.00 5.36
N ASP A 403 -3.64 -15.13 4.71
CA ASP A 403 -3.74 -16.45 5.34
C ASP A 403 -2.79 -16.59 6.53
N ARG A 404 -1.58 -16.01 6.43
CA ARG A 404 -0.57 -16.06 7.50
C ARG A 404 -0.97 -15.26 8.73
N THR A 405 -1.79 -14.20 8.56
CA THR A 405 -2.27 -13.33 9.63
C THR A 405 -3.62 -13.73 10.20
N ASP A 406 -4.28 -14.72 9.62
CA ASP A 406 -5.57 -15.23 10.09
C ASP A 406 -5.44 -15.79 11.52
N ALA A 407 -6.21 -15.20 12.45
CA ALA A 407 -6.19 -15.57 13.86
C ALA A 407 -6.75 -16.99 14.10
N ASP A 408 -7.72 -17.40 13.30
CA ASP A 408 -8.43 -18.69 13.46
C ASP A 408 -7.70 -19.85 12.82
N ARG A 409 -6.64 -19.59 12.05
CA ARG A 409 -5.85 -20.62 11.41
C ARG A 409 -5.02 -21.41 12.42
N GLU A 410 -4.99 -22.74 12.26
CA GLU A 410 -4.10 -23.62 13.01
C GLU A 410 -2.63 -23.17 12.90
N LYS A 411 -1.96 -23.06 14.04
CA LYS A 411 -0.56 -22.60 14.08
C LYS A 411 0.38 -23.73 13.63
N THR A 412 1.16 -23.44 12.62
CA THR A 412 2.16 -24.37 12.04
C THR A 412 3.56 -23.82 12.20
N GLY A 413 4.54 -24.71 12.24
CA GLY A 413 5.95 -24.35 12.36
C GLY A 413 6.82 -25.58 12.46
N VAL A 414 8.14 -25.40 12.48
CA VAL A 414 9.11 -26.45 12.81
C VAL A 414 10.25 -25.86 13.63
N PHE A 415 10.87 -26.68 14.45
CA PHE A 415 12.07 -26.31 15.18
C PHE A 415 13.26 -26.22 14.20
N THR A 416 14.09 -25.21 14.34
CA THR A 416 15.25 -25.03 13.45
C THR A 416 16.49 -25.81 13.86
N GLY A 417 16.47 -26.42 15.05
CA GLY A 417 17.67 -27.01 15.68
C GLY A 417 18.54 -25.96 16.37
N LEU A 418 18.18 -24.68 16.30
CA LEU A 418 18.89 -23.56 16.91
C LEU A 418 18.25 -23.13 18.22
N TRP A 419 19.05 -22.52 19.09
CA TRP A 419 18.64 -22.00 20.38
C TRP A 419 18.99 -20.53 20.48
N ALA A 420 18.08 -19.72 21.05
CA ALA A 420 18.28 -18.31 21.34
C ALA A 420 18.48 -18.11 22.83
N THR A 421 19.53 -17.38 23.23
CA THR A 421 19.80 -17.08 24.64
C THR A 421 19.04 -15.85 25.06
N ASN A 422 18.16 -16.00 26.04
CA ASN A 422 17.43 -14.88 26.62
C ASN A 422 18.42 -13.96 27.39
N PRO A 423 18.57 -12.67 26.99
CA PRO A 423 19.62 -11.82 27.55
C PRO A 423 19.41 -11.45 29.01
N VAL A 424 18.17 -11.53 29.54
CA VAL A 424 17.88 -11.11 30.93
C VAL A 424 18.04 -12.24 31.96
N ASN A 425 17.94 -13.51 31.56
CA ASN A 425 18.00 -14.63 32.50
C ASN A 425 18.90 -15.78 32.06
N GLY A 426 19.53 -15.69 30.89
CA GLY A 426 20.44 -16.67 30.33
C GLY A 426 19.82 -18.01 29.88
N LYS A 427 18.47 -18.11 29.89
CA LYS A 427 17.80 -19.34 29.46
C LYS A 427 17.94 -19.55 27.96
N GLN A 428 18.14 -20.82 27.57
CA GLN A 428 18.12 -21.23 26.18
C GLN A 428 16.69 -21.46 25.74
N LEU A 429 16.25 -20.73 24.73
CA LEU A 429 14.93 -20.80 24.16
C LEU A 429 14.99 -21.47 22.80
N PRO A 430 14.16 -22.47 22.49
CA PRO A 430 14.15 -23.09 21.17
C PRO A 430 13.73 -22.04 20.12
N LEU A 431 14.42 -22.06 18.96
CA LEU A 431 14.14 -21.17 17.84
C LEU A 431 13.34 -21.94 16.78
N PHE A 432 12.09 -21.50 16.57
CA PHE A 432 11.20 -22.04 15.55
C PHE A 432 11.19 -21.16 14.30
N ILE A 433 10.80 -21.76 13.18
CA ILE A 433 10.34 -21.06 11.99
C ILE A 433 8.81 -21.23 11.91
N ALA A 434 8.08 -20.14 11.72
CA ALA A 434 6.63 -20.18 11.57
C ALA A 434 6.11 -19.06 10.66
N ASP A 435 5.07 -19.34 9.92
CA ASP A 435 4.55 -18.43 8.90
C ASP A 435 3.68 -17.30 9.46
N TYR A 436 3.21 -17.39 10.71
CA TYR A 436 2.49 -16.28 11.37
C TYR A 436 3.40 -15.10 11.75
N VAL A 437 4.72 -15.26 11.70
CA VAL A 437 5.71 -14.18 11.85
C VAL A 437 6.01 -13.62 10.47
N LEU A 438 5.83 -12.31 10.30
CA LEU A 438 6.02 -11.62 9.04
C LEU A 438 7.35 -10.87 9.01
N MET A 439 8.10 -11.00 7.90
CA MET A 439 9.35 -10.27 7.72
C MET A 439 9.16 -8.75 7.61
N GLY A 440 8.00 -8.31 7.14
CA GLY A 440 7.63 -6.90 7.02
C GLY A 440 7.22 -6.22 8.33
N TYR A 441 7.10 -6.97 9.44
CA TYR A 441 6.75 -6.43 10.75
C TYR A 441 7.92 -6.57 11.73
N GLY A 442 8.38 -5.46 12.28
CA GLY A 442 9.55 -5.44 13.17
C GLY A 442 10.81 -5.91 12.46
N THR A 443 11.42 -6.97 12.98
CA THR A 443 12.68 -7.54 12.49
C THR A 443 12.49 -8.91 11.82
N GLY A 444 11.26 -9.38 11.67
CA GLY A 444 10.97 -10.75 11.20
C GLY A 444 11.31 -11.83 12.25
N ALA A 445 11.51 -11.44 13.51
CA ALA A 445 11.74 -12.32 14.64
C ALA A 445 10.91 -11.87 15.84
N ILE A 446 10.40 -12.82 16.61
CA ILE A 446 9.67 -12.57 17.85
C ILE A 446 10.21 -13.40 19.01
N MET A 447 10.08 -12.87 20.21
CA MET A 447 10.07 -13.65 21.44
C MET A 447 8.63 -14.06 21.75
N ALA A 448 8.42 -15.30 22.07
CA ALA A 448 7.09 -15.80 22.37
C ALA A 448 6.84 -15.88 23.88
N VAL A 449 5.72 -15.30 24.32
CA VAL A 449 5.32 -15.23 25.71
C VAL A 449 3.89 -15.76 25.87
N PRO A 450 3.67 -17.07 25.91
CA PRO A 450 2.34 -17.69 25.95
C PRO A 450 1.43 -17.20 27.08
N ALA A 451 1.99 -16.69 28.17
CA ALA A 451 1.21 -16.12 29.28
C ALA A 451 0.58 -14.76 28.95
N HIS A 452 0.99 -14.10 27.87
CA HIS A 452 0.58 -12.72 27.53
C HIS A 452 0.12 -12.52 26.07
N ASP A 453 0.33 -13.50 25.18
CA ASP A 453 -0.11 -13.45 23.79
C ASP A 453 -0.86 -14.74 23.42
N GLN A 454 -2.06 -14.59 22.86
CA GLN A 454 -2.91 -15.74 22.49
C GLN A 454 -2.30 -16.56 21.35
N ARG A 455 -1.67 -15.94 20.38
CA ARG A 455 -1.03 -16.64 19.22
C ARG A 455 0.15 -17.49 19.71
N ASP A 456 0.92 -16.95 20.65
CA ASP A 456 2.04 -17.68 21.29
C ASP A 456 1.51 -18.84 22.12
N TRP A 457 0.38 -18.65 22.80
CA TRP A 457 -0.29 -19.72 23.55
C TRP A 457 -0.77 -20.82 22.63
N ASP A 458 -1.43 -20.49 21.53
CA ASP A 458 -1.95 -21.45 20.57
C ASP A 458 -0.79 -22.24 19.93
N PHE A 459 0.30 -21.57 19.56
CA PHE A 459 1.51 -22.20 19.06
C PHE A 459 2.12 -23.16 20.11
N ALA A 460 2.30 -22.69 21.34
CA ALA A 460 2.83 -23.51 22.42
C ALA A 460 1.97 -24.76 22.66
N ARG A 461 0.65 -24.64 22.56
CA ARG A 461 -0.28 -25.80 22.68
C ARG A 461 -0.14 -26.79 21.53
N ALA A 462 0.09 -26.30 20.31
CA ALA A 462 0.29 -27.15 19.14
C ALA A 462 1.61 -27.94 19.18
N PHE A 463 2.63 -27.38 19.83
CA PHE A 463 3.97 -27.98 19.87
C PHE A 463 4.36 -28.54 21.28
N ASN A 464 3.40 -28.59 22.21
CA ASN A 464 3.51 -29.21 23.54
C ASN A 464 4.65 -28.60 24.40
#